data_926e43119faee16a3181f9d4561e1e4a
#
_entry.id   926e43119faee16a3181f9d4561e1e4a
#
_cell.length_a   1.000
_cell.length_b   1.000
_cell.length_c   1.000
_cell.angle_alpha   90.00
_cell.angle_beta   90.00
_cell.angle_gamma   90.00
#
_symmetry.space_group_name_H-M   'P 1'
#
loop_
_entity.id
_entity.type
_entity.pdbx_description
1 polymer ?
#
loop_
_entity_poly.entity_id
_entity_poly.type
_entity_poly.pdbx_seq_one_letter_code
_entity_poly.pdbx_strand_id
1 'polypeptide(L)'
;MILTDWANLPQVREDIQHHSYELFQIRGIAVIDVNEKKTLPEKLGDIPFVAEGESVMDYLCHAWVDEVFIDLQPNDPRVDRWIDQLTEMGVTVHLKLANRMELAANKQFVEKLGRYTVLTTSIRTVSTWELFLKRLMDILGGIVGCILTGILFLILAPMIYHESPGPIFFGQTRIGKNGKKFTCYKFRSMYLDAEEHKAALAAENRVSDGMMFKLDFDPRIIGSRRLPDGTIKKGLGNKIRDWSIDEFPQFWNVLKGDMSLVGTRPPTEDEWVKYELHHRSRLAIKPGITGMWQVSGRSEITDFEQVVALDRSYIANWSLGLDVKILCKTVGVVLRHEGAM
;
A
#
# COMPACT_ATOMS: atom_id res chain seq x y z
N MET A 1 -3.97 -6.35 15.78
CA MET A 1 -2.89 -6.95 16.59
C MET A 1 -2.96 -6.39 18.00
N ILE A 2 -2.61 -7.17 19.03
CA ILE A 2 -2.49 -6.68 20.42
C ILE A 2 -1.01 -6.42 20.70
N LEU A 3 -0.71 -5.26 21.26
CA LEU A 3 0.59 -4.86 21.76
C LEU A 3 0.52 -4.77 23.29
N THR A 4 1.29 -5.58 24.00
CA THR A 4 1.24 -5.70 25.45
C THR A 4 2.65 -5.87 26.05
N ASP A 5 2.74 -5.90 27.37
CA ASP A 5 3.95 -6.26 28.12
C ASP A 5 3.75 -7.55 28.94
N TRP A 6 4.82 -8.05 29.52
CA TRP A 6 4.76 -9.25 30.35
C TRP A 6 3.88 -9.08 31.59
N ALA A 7 3.71 -7.86 32.11
CA ALA A 7 2.91 -7.58 33.29
C ALA A 7 1.40 -7.71 32.97
N ASN A 8 0.97 -7.24 31.82
CA ASN A 8 -0.44 -7.25 31.41
C ASN A 8 -0.85 -8.54 30.67
N LEU A 9 0.11 -9.38 30.25
CA LEU A 9 -0.16 -10.60 29.48
C LEU A 9 -1.19 -11.55 30.12
N PRO A 10 -1.21 -11.76 31.46
CA PRO A 10 -2.25 -12.57 32.11
C PRO A 10 -3.66 -12.01 31.89
N GLN A 11 -3.81 -10.68 31.94
CA GLN A 11 -5.09 -10.00 31.75
C GLN A 11 -5.55 -10.11 30.28
N VAL A 12 -4.63 -9.93 29.33
CA VAL A 12 -4.90 -10.14 27.89
C VAL A 12 -5.42 -11.55 27.64
N ARG A 13 -4.84 -12.55 28.30
CA ARG A 13 -5.28 -13.94 28.21
C ARG A 13 -6.71 -14.13 28.67
N GLU A 14 -7.06 -13.58 29.83
CA GLU A 14 -8.40 -13.65 30.39
C GLU A 14 -9.42 -12.95 29.49
N ASP A 15 -9.07 -11.76 28.98
CA ASP A 15 -9.93 -10.97 28.11
C ASP A 15 -10.22 -11.65 26.77
N ILE A 16 -9.22 -12.29 26.16
CA ILE A 16 -9.40 -13.06 24.91
C ILE A 16 -10.30 -14.28 25.12
N GLN A 17 -10.17 -14.96 26.28
CA GLN A 17 -10.94 -16.18 26.56
C GLN A 17 -12.41 -15.89 26.86
N HIS A 18 -12.73 -14.74 27.43
CA HIS A 18 -14.07 -14.43 27.96
C HIS A 18 -14.88 -13.44 27.10
N HIS A 19 -14.27 -12.82 26.08
CA HIS A 19 -14.95 -11.79 25.29
C HIS A 19 -14.84 -12.07 23.78
N SER A 20 -16.00 -12.00 23.13
CA SER A 20 -16.09 -12.02 21.66
C SER A 20 -15.79 -10.63 21.11
N TYR A 21 -14.82 -10.53 20.21
CA TYR A 21 -14.53 -9.32 19.45
C TYR A 21 -15.25 -9.41 18.10
N GLU A 22 -16.58 -9.27 18.13
CA GLU A 22 -17.45 -9.52 16.95
C GLU A 22 -17.04 -8.74 15.67
N LEU A 23 -16.40 -7.59 15.84
CA LEU A 23 -15.97 -6.73 14.72
C LEU A 23 -14.49 -6.84 14.38
N PHE A 24 -13.69 -7.52 15.21
CA PHE A 24 -12.24 -7.57 15.08
C PHE A 24 -11.71 -9.01 15.10
N GLN A 25 -10.84 -9.34 14.19
CA GLN A 25 -10.11 -10.59 14.21
C GLN A 25 -8.68 -10.37 14.74
N ILE A 26 -8.41 -10.88 15.96
CA ILE A 26 -7.06 -10.81 16.51
C ILE A 26 -6.16 -11.76 15.74
N ARG A 27 -5.14 -11.23 15.06
CA ARG A 27 -4.22 -11.98 14.21
C ARG A 27 -2.88 -12.28 14.86
N GLY A 28 -2.54 -11.56 15.92
CA GLY A 28 -1.28 -11.77 16.62
C GLY A 28 -1.17 -10.94 17.89
N ILE A 29 -0.28 -11.39 18.77
CA ILE A 29 0.11 -10.69 20.00
C ILE A 29 1.60 -10.40 19.91
N ALA A 30 1.98 -9.15 20.20
CA ALA A 30 3.37 -8.73 20.34
C ALA A 30 3.63 -8.28 21.77
N VAL A 31 4.77 -8.66 22.31
CA VAL A 31 5.20 -8.32 23.68
C VAL A 31 6.39 -7.37 23.56
N ILE A 32 6.27 -6.16 24.12
CA ILE A 32 7.29 -5.12 23.96
C ILE A 32 8.52 -5.30 24.86
N ASP A 33 8.43 -6.15 25.86
CA ASP A 33 9.51 -6.45 26.78
C ASP A 33 10.11 -7.82 26.48
N VAL A 34 11.41 -7.97 26.73
CA VAL A 34 12.08 -9.27 26.74
C VAL A 34 12.20 -9.73 28.18
N ASN A 35 11.81 -10.96 28.47
CA ASN A 35 11.99 -11.55 29.78
C ASN A 35 12.96 -12.74 29.71
N GLU A 36 14.19 -12.52 30.13
CA GLU A 36 15.26 -13.55 30.11
C GLU A 36 14.92 -14.84 30.88
N LYS A 37 13.97 -14.79 31.82
CA LYS A 37 13.57 -15.93 32.65
C LYS A 37 12.34 -16.68 32.12
N LYS A 38 11.65 -16.15 31.12
CA LYS A 38 10.41 -16.72 30.58
C LYS A 38 10.47 -16.71 29.07
N THR A 39 10.12 -17.80 28.45
CA THR A 39 9.95 -17.91 27.01
C THR A 39 8.49 -17.69 26.66
N LEU A 40 8.21 -16.89 25.64
CA LEU A 40 6.85 -16.74 25.11
C LEU A 40 6.37 -18.10 24.59
N PRO A 41 5.14 -18.49 24.90
CA PRO A 41 4.52 -19.63 24.25
C PRO A 41 4.32 -19.32 22.74
N GLU A 42 4.23 -20.35 21.92
CA GLU A 42 4.04 -20.17 20.48
C GLU A 42 2.69 -19.51 20.17
N LYS A 43 1.67 -19.82 20.96
CA LYS A 43 0.30 -19.31 20.79
C LYS A 43 -0.40 -19.08 22.12
N LEU A 44 -1.36 -18.18 22.12
CA LEU A 44 -2.35 -17.98 23.17
C LEU A 44 -3.73 -18.37 22.62
N GLY A 45 -4.20 -19.59 22.93
CA GLY A 45 -5.33 -20.18 22.20
C GLY A 45 -4.96 -20.39 20.73
N ASP A 46 -5.74 -19.80 19.83
CA ASP A 46 -5.48 -19.85 18.38
C ASP A 46 -4.65 -18.66 17.88
N ILE A 47 -4.29 -17.70 18.74
CA ILE A 47 -3.62 -16.46 18.37
C ILE A 47 -2.11 -16.63 18.57
N PRO A 48 -1.29 -16.47 17.52
CA PRO A 48 0.16 -16.58 17.62
C PRO A 48 0.79 -15.37 18.32
N PHE A 49 1.89 -15.60 19.04
CA PHE A 49 2.83 -14.53 19.39
C PHE A 49 3.70 -14.24 18.17
N VAL A 50 3.71 -13.00 17.70
CA VAL A 50 4.31 -12.63 16.41
C VAL A 50 5.64 -11.91 16.54
N ALA A 51 5.89 -11.24 17.66
CA ALA A 51 7.13 -10.52 17.93
C ALA A 51 7.34 -10.26 19.42
N GLU A 52 8.59 -10.07 19.83
CA GLU A 52 9.01 -9.74 21.20
C GLU A 52 10.14 -8.70 21.19
N GLY A 53 10.10 -7.75 22.12
CA GLY A 53 11.14 -6.76 22.30
C GLY A 53 11.38 -5.89 21.06
N GLU A 54 12.63 -5.78 20.65
CA GLU A 54 13.03 -4.94 19.51
C GLU A 54 12.48 -5.43 18.16
N SER A 55 12.17 -6.72 18.01
CA SER A 55 11.62 -7.29 16.78
C SER A 55 10.18 -6.84 16.50
N VAL A 56 9.48 -6.26 17.46
CA VAL A 56 8.09 -5.80 17.31
C VAL A 56 7.99 -4.71 16.25
N MET A 57 8.92 -3.75 16.23
CA MET A 57 8.89 -2.68 15.25
C MET A 57 9.19 -3.19 13.84
N ASP A 58 10.18 -4.08 13.71
CA ASP A 58 10.52 -4.70 12.42
C ASP A 58 9.33 -5.51 11.88
N TYR A 59 8.67 -6.29 12.73
CA TYR A 59 7.46 -7.02 12.36
C TYR A 59 6.35 -6.08 11.85
N LEU A 60 6.09 -4.98 12.56
CA LEU A 60 5.08 -4.00 12.19
C LEU A 60 5.38 -3.31 10.84
N CYS A 61 6.66 -3.07 10.55
CA CYS A 61 7.07 -2.49 9.27
C CYS A 61 6.84 -3.44 8.08
N HIS A 62 6.92 -4.77 8.28
CA HIS A 62 6.94 -5.75 7.20
C HIS A 62 5.75 -6.72 7.19
N ALA A 63 4.84 -6.64 8.16
CA ALA A 63 3.64 -7.46 8.23
C ALA A 63 2.37 -6.70 7.84
N TRP A 64 1.34 -7.46 7.47
CA TRP A 64 -0.01 -6.92 7.30
C TRP A 64 -0.66 -6.72 8.67
N VAL A 65 -0.77 -5.47 9.11
CA VAL A 65 -1.43 -5.07 10.35
C VAL A 65 -2.37 -3.89 10.03
N ASP A 66 -3.67 -4.09 10.20
CA ASP A 66 -4.68 -3.05 9.99
C ASP A 66 -4.75 -2.10 11.19
N GLU A 67 -4.80 -2.68 12.39
CA GLU A 67 -5.05 -1.97 13.64
C GLU A 67 -4.25 -2.58 14.79
N VAL A 68 -3.80 -1.74 15.71
CA VAL A 68 -3.07 -2.14 16.91
C VAL A 68 -3.84 -1.70 18.16
N PHE A 69 -4.14 -2.65 19.03
CA PHE A 69 -4.65 -2.38 20.37
C PHE A 69 -3.49 -2.39 21.37
N ILE A 70 -3.25 -1.26 22.00
CA ILE A 70 -2.22 -1.09 23.04
C ILE A 70 -2.83 -1.39 24.38
N ASP A 71 -2.40 -2.48 25.02
CA ASP A 71 -2.73 -2.89 26.37
C ASP A 71 -1.51 -2.77 27.28
N LEU A 72 -1.17 -1.53 27.61
CA LEU A 72 -0.12 -1.17 28.56
C LEU A 72 -0.73 -0.42 29.74
N GLN A 73 0.06 -0.27 30.82
CA GLN A 73 -0.37 0.58 31.94
C GLN A 73 -0.56 2.03 31.46
N PRO A 74 -1.62 2.72 31.90
CA PRO A 74 -1.96 4.05 31.38
C PRO A 74 -0.85 5.11 31.51
N ASN A 75 0.00 4.97 32.52
CA ASN A 75 1.10 5.89 32.79
C ASN A 75 2.46 5.37 32.30
N ASP A 76 2.47 4.32 31.48
CA ASP A 76 3.70 3.80 30.89
C ASP A 76 4.28 4.83 29.89
N PRO A 77 5.50 5.31 30.10
CA PRO A 77 6.11 6.32 29.24
C PRO A 77 6.33 5.85 27.80
N ARG A 78 6.27 4.53 27.55
CA ARG A 78 6.42 3.94 26.23
C ARG A 78 5.17 4.11 25.36
N VAL A 79 4.00 4.34 25.97
CA VAL A 79 2.71 4.44 25.25
C VAL A 79 2.73 5.56 24.22
N ASP A 80 3.20 6.76 24.59
CA ASP A 80 3.24 7.90 23.68
C ASP A 80 4.13 7.62 22.47
N ARG A 81 5.30 7.03 22.70
CA ARG A 81 6.23 6.63 21.65
C ARG A 81 5.59 5.62 20.69
N TRP A 82 4.89 4.62 21.21
CA TRP A 82 4.21 3.63 20.38
C TRP A 82 3.08 4.23 19.56
N ILE A 83 2.28 5.14 20.17
CA ILE A 83 1.22 5.85 19.45
C ILE A 83 1.80 6.67 18.30
N ASP A 84 2.87 7.43 18.55
CA ASP A 84 3.50 8.27 17.54
C ASP A 84 4.05 7.43 16.38
N GLN A 85 4.79 6.37 16.67
CA GLN A 85 5.38 5.50 15.67
C GLN A 85 4.32 4.77 14.83
N LEU A 86 3.30 4.19 15.47
CA LEU A 86 2.21 3.50 14.78
C LEU A 86 1.38 4.46 13.93
N THR A 87 1.12 5.66 14.43
CA THR A 87 0.40 6.70 13.70
C THR A 87 1.21 7.20 12.51
N GLU A 88 2.52 7.34 12.65
CA GLU A 88 3.42 7.68 11.54
C GLU A 88 3.42 6.61 10.44
N MET A 89 3.31 5.33 10.82
CA MET A 89 3.14 4.22 9.87
C MET A 89 1.75 4.19 9.20
N GLY A 90 0.80 4.98 9.68
CA GLY A 90 -0.59 4.98 9.19
C GLY A 90 -1.46 3.85 9.74
N VAL A 91 -1.02 3.20 10.79
CA VAL A 91 -1.79 2.15 11.48
C VAL A 91 -2.77 2.79 12.45
N THR A 92 -4.00 2.28 12.52
CA THR A 92 -4.99 2.73 13.49
C THR A 92 -4.64 2.16 14.88
N VAL A 93 -4.61 3.05 15.87
CA VAL A 93 -4.22 2.69 17.25
C VAL A 93 -5.43 2.81 18.17
N HIS A 94 -5.67 1.74 18.95
CA HIS A 94 -6.65 1.68 20.03
C HIS A 94 -5.90 1.62 21.36
N LEU A 95 -6.10 2.62 22.20
CA LEU A 95 -5.50 2.66 23.53
C LEU A 95 -6.55 2.32 24.59
N LYS A 96 -6.22 1.39 25.50
CA LYS A 96 -7.02 1.10 26.69
C LYS A 96 -7.03 2.32 27.60
N LEU A 97 -8.19 2.94 27.75
CA LEU A 97 -8.35 4.12 28.60
C LEU A 97 -8.46 3.73 30.08
N ALA A 98 -7.48 4.14 30.85
CA ALA A 98 -7.62 4.32 32.28
C ALA A 98 -6.98 5.68 32.59
N ASN A 99 -7.79 6.71 32.66
CA ASN A 99 -7.45 8.07 33.16
C ASN A 99 -6.47 8.92 32.31
N ARG A 100 -6.38 8.77 30.99
CA ARG A 100 -5.62 9.72 30.16
C ARG A 100 -6.55 10.63 29.35
N MET A 101 -6.63 11.90 29.73
CA MET A 101 -7.42 12.94 29.04
C MET A 101 -6.58 13.95 28.24
N GLU A 102 -5.25 13.81 28.16
CA GLU A 102 -4.40 14.79 27.47
C GLU A 102 -3.50 14.12 26.42
N LEU A 103 -3.98 14.04 25.17
CA LEU A 103 -3.14 13.71 24.03
C LEU A 103 -3.45 14.68 22.89
N ALA A 104 -2.45 15.52 22.58
CA ALA A 104 -2.55 16.56 21.56
C ALA A 104 -2.35 16.03 20.14
N ALA A 105 -2.96 16.73 19.19
CA ALA A 105 -2.66 16.82 17.75
C ALA A 105 -3.14 15.75 16.78
N ASN A 106 -3.36 14.49 17.13
CA ASN A 106 -3.91 13.50 16.22
C ASN A 106 -5.44 13.41 16.30
N LYS A 107 -6.11 12.97 15.23
CA LYS A 107 -7.56 12.78 15.26
C LYS A 107 -7.89 11.61 16.17
N GLN A 108 -8.42 11.92 17.33
CA GLN A 108 -8.76 10.96 18.38
C GLN A 108 -10.27 10.89 18.54
N PHE A 109 -10.77 9.70 18.79
CA PHE A 109 -12.17 9.48 19.15
C PHE A 109 -12.29 8.32 20.14
N VAL A 110 -13.32 8.40 20.97
CA VAL A 110 -13.59 7.37 21.99
C VAL A 110 -14.58 6.38 21.43
N GLU A 111 -14.25 5.09 21.48
CA GLU A 111 -15.15 4.02 21.07
C GLU A 111 -15.13 2.84 22.04
N LYS A 112 -16.03 1.88 21.83
CA LYS A 112 -16.08 0.65 22.62
C LYS A 112 -15.45 -0.50 21.82
N LEU A 113 -14.44 -1.13 22.41
CA LEU A 113 -13.82 -2.35 21.91
C LEU A 113 -14.10 -3.48 22.92
N GLY A 114 -15.08 -4.33 22.61
CA GLY A 114 -15.59 -5.31 23.58
C GLY A 114 -16.14 -4.61 24.83
N ARG A 115 -15.57 -4.90 26.00
CA ARG A 115 -15.93 -4.26 27.28
C ARG A 115 -15.19 -2.96 27.56
N TYR A 116 -14.15 -2.66 26.81
CA TYR A 116 -13.31 -1.48 27.06
C TYR A 116 -13.86 -0.24 26.37
N THR A 117 -13.73 0.90 27.03
CA THR A 117 -13.79 2.20 26.38
C THR A 117 -12.35 2.56 26.01
N VAL A 118 -12.10 2.76 24.72
CA VAL A 118 -10.75 3.02 24.18
C VAL A 118 -10.67 4.38 23.53
N LEU A 119 -9.49 4.99 23.57
CA LEU A 119 -9.15 6.14 22.77
C LEU A 119 -8.48 5.67 21.49
N THR A 120 -9.18 5.80 20.37
CA THR A 120 -8.65 5.45 19.07
C THR A 120 -7.97 6.65 18.45
N THR A 121 -6.73 6.46 17.99
CA THR A 121 -5.95 7.49 17.30
C THR A 121 -5.69 7.06 15.87
N SER A 122 -5.99 7.93 14.91
CA SER A 122 -5.81 7.65 13.48
C SER A 122 -5.34 8.89 12.74
N ILE A 123 -4.59 8.73 11.64
CA ILE A 123 -4.20 9.82 10.73
C ILE A 123 -5.45 10.58 10.27
N ARG A 124 -6.57 9.84 10.08
CA ARG A 124 -7.82 10.42 9.63
C ARG A 124 -9.03 9.59 10.07
N THR A 125 -10.07 10.31 10.47
CA THR A 125 -11.41 9.77 10.62
C THR A 125 -12.19 9.98 9.33
N VAL A 126 -12.74 8.92 8.76
CA VAL A 126 -13.59 8.96 7.55
C VAL A 126 -14.95 8.39 7.92
N SER A 127 -16.03 9.06 7.52
CA SER A 127 -17.36 8.55 7.80
C SER A 127 -17.64 7.28 6.98
N THR A 128 -18.45 6.37 7.54
CA THR A 128 -18.87 5.15 6.84
C THR A 128 -19.56 5.47 5.51
N TRP A 129 -20.32 6.59 5.46
CA TRP A 129 -20.98 7.05 4.25
C TRP A 129 -19.98 7.47 3.15
N GLU A 130 -18.92 8.19 3.51
CA GLU A 130 -17.86 8.56 2.56
C GLU A 130 -17.15 7.32 2.01
N LEU A 131 -16.87 6.32 2.86
CA LEU A 131 -16.29 5.04 2.42
C LEU A 131 -17.23 4.27 1.49
N PHE A 132 -18.53 4.28 1.77
CA PHE A 132 -19.53 3.68 0.88
C PHE A 132 -19.56 4.37 -0.48
N LEU A 133 -19.62 5.70 -0.53
CA LEU A 133 -19.59 6.46 -1.77
C LEU A 133 -18.28 6.25 -2.55
N LYS A 134 -17.16 6.21 -1.85
CA LYS A 134 -15.86 5.87 -2.44
C LYS A 134 -15.90 4.50 -3.10
N ARG A 135 -16.44 3.49 -2.40
CA ARG A 135 -16.53 2.14 -2.95
C ARG A 135 -17.50 2.05 -4.13
N LEU A 136 -18.63 2.76 -4.07
CA LEU A 136 -19.56 2.85 -5.19
C LEU A 136 -18.89 3.44 -6.43
N MET A 137 -18.16 4.54 -6.28
CA MET A 137 -17.38 5.17 -7.36
C MET A 137 -16.33 4.18 -7.93
N ASP A 138 -15.63 3.45 -7.08
CA ASP A 138 -14.65 2.43 -7.48
C ASP A 138 -15.31 1.30 -8.29
N ILE A 139 -16.50 0.82 -7.87
CA ILE A 139 -17.23 -0.24 -8.58
C ILE A 139 -17.69 0.27 -9.95
N LEU A 140 -18.34 1.44 -10.01
CA LEU A 140 -18.82 1.99 -11.28
C LEU A 140 -17.69 2.24 -12.27
N GLY A 141 -16.62 2.89 -11.82
CA GLY A 141 -15.43 3.12 -12.65
C GLY A 141 -14.71 1.82 -13.02
N GLY A 142 -14.67 0.86 -12.10
CA GLY A 142 -14.11 -0.47 -12.33
C GLY A 142 -14.87 -1.24 -13.43
N ILE A 143 -16.20 -1.19 -13.44
CA ILE A 143 -17.04 -1.82 -14.49
C ILE A 143 -16.72 -1.19 -15.84
N VAL A 144 -16.77 0.15 -15.93
CA VAL A 144 -16.46 0.87 -17.17
C VAL A 144 -15.04 0.54 -17.65
N GLY A 145 -14.06 0.57 -16.74
CA GLY A 145 -12.67 0.24 -17.05
C GLY A 145 -12.47 -1.21 -17.50
N CYS A 146 -13.19 -2.18 -16.93
CA CYS A 146 -13.13 -3.57 -17.38
C CYS A 146 -13.74 -3.77 -18.77
N ILE A 147 -14.82 -3.05 -19.11
CA ILE A 147 -15.41 -3.07 -20.46
C ILE A 147 -14.36 -2.53 -21.47
N LEU A 148 -13.73 -1.40 -21.16
CA LEU A 148 -12.68 -0.83 -21.98
C LEU A 148 -11.47 -1.76 -22.11
N THR A 149 -11.09 -2.43 -21.01
CA THR A 149 -10.02 -3.46 -21.02
C THR A 149 -10.38 -4.61 -21.97
N GLY A 150 -11.63 -5.05 -22.00
CA GLY A 150 -12.10 -6.07 -22.94
C GLY A 150 -11.99 -5.64 -24.41
N ILE A 151 -12.37 -4.41 -24.71
CA ILE A 151 -12.21 -3.85 -26.08
C ILE A 151 -10.72 -3.76 -26.47
N LEU A 152 -9.89 -3.23 -25.57
CA LEU A 152 -8.44 -3.14 -25.77
C LEU A 152 -7.80 -4.51 -25.92
N PHE A 153 -8.27 -5.51 -25.18
CA PHE A 153 -7.77 -6.88 -25.30
C PHE A 153 -7.97 -7.45 -26.70
N LEU A 154 -9.13 -7.25 -27.33
CA LEU A 154 -9.39 -7.73 -28.68
C LEU A 154 -8.41 -7.14 -29.73
N ILE A 155 -7.92 -5.92 -29.50
CA ILE A 155 -6.97 -5.24 -30.38
C ILE A 155 -5.53 -5.62 -30.04
N LEU A 156 -5.18 -5.56 -28.76
CA LEU A 156 -3.78 -5.71 -28.33
C LEU A 156 -3.34 -7.18 -28.23
N ALA A 157 -4.23 -8.11 -27.93
CA ALA A 157 -3.84 -9.50 -27.77
C ALA A 157 -3.18 -10.09 -29.03
N PRO A 158 -3.73 -9.94 -30.24
CA PRO A 158 -3.06 -10.43 -31.45
C PRO A 158 -1.73 -9.70 -31.71
N MET A 159 -1.65 -8.39 -31.43
CA MET A 159 -0.44 -7.61 -31.64
C MET A 159 0.68 -8.04 -30.69
N ILE A 160 0.37 -8.20 -29.39
CA ILE A 160 1.35 -8.63 -28.38
C ILE A 160 1.81 -10.06 -28.70
N TYR A 161 0.87 -10.96 -29.03
CA TYR A 161 1.19 -12.35 -29.32
C TYR A 161 2.07 -12.48 -30.56
N HIS A 162 1.84 -11.68 -31.61
CA HIS A 162 2.64 -11.67 -32.82
C HIS A 162 4.09 -11.22 -32.58
N GLU A 163 4.28 -10.13 -31.79
CA GLU A 163 5.60 -9.61 -31.49
C GLU A 163 6.37 -10.45 -30.46
N SER A 164 5.67 -11.04 -29.49
CA SER A 164 6.22 -11.87 -28.43
C SER A 164 5.20 -12.94 -28.04
N PRO A 165 5.28 -14.16 -28.57
CA PRO A 165 4.39 -15.26 -28.21
C PRO A 165 4.39 -15.53 -26.70
N GLY A 166 3.19 -15.81 -26.12
CA GLY A 166 3.02 -16.09 -24.71
C GLY A 166 1.79 -15.40 -24.09
N PRO A 167 1.66 -15.35 -22.76
CA PRO A 167 0.49 -14.78 -22.07
C PRO A 167 0.36 -13.28 -22.39
N ILE A 168 -0.88 -12.81 -22.59
CA ILE A 168 -1.19 -11.41 -22.90
C ILE A 168 -1.18 -10.55 -21.66
N PHE A 169 -1.62 -11.11 -20.53
CA PHE A 169 -1.60 -10.44 -19.25
C PHE A 169 -0.35 -10.82 -18.45
N PHE A 170 0.16 -9.85 -17.73
CA PHE A 170 1.24 -9.99 -16.77
C PHE A 170 0.69 -9.69 -15.38
N GLY A 171 1.00 -10.55 -14.41
CA GLY A 171 0.64 -10.37 -12.99
C GLY A 171 1.89 -10.21 -12.16
N GLN A 172 1.98 -9.13 -11.39
CA GLN A 172 3.07 -8.88 -10.46
C GLN A 172 2.56 -8.75 -9.04
N THR A 173 3.21 -9.41 -8.09
CA THR A 173 2.90 -9.22 -6.67
C THR A 173 3.24 -7.79 -6.26
N ARG A 174 2.27 -7.13 -5.67
CA ARG A 174 2.36 -5.76 -5.13
C ARG A 174 1.85 -5.72 -3.71
N ILE A 175 2.27 -4.68 -2.99
CA ILE A 175 1.84 -4.44 -1.62
C ILE A 175 0.69 -3.43 -1.63
N GLY A 176 -0.42 -3.83 -1.05
CA GLY A 176 -1.64 -3.04 -0.91
C GLY A 176 -1.79 -2.43 0.48
N LYS A 177 -3.04 -2.09 0.83
CA LYS A 177 -3.37 -1.49 2.13
C LYS A 177 -2.81 -2.31 3.28
N ASN A 178 -2.15 -1.62 4.20
CA ASN A 178 -1.57 -2.14 5.45
C ASN A 178 -0.60 -3.33 5.27
N GLY A 179 0.01 -3.46 4.08
CA GLY A 179 0.97 -4.54 3.80
C GLY A 179 0.36 -5.79 3.16
N LYS A 180 -0.95 -5.80 2.84
CA LYS A 180 -1.60 -6.93 2.18
C LYS A 180 -1.06 -7.13 0.77
N LYS A 181 -0.51 -8.30 0.48
CA LYS A 181 -0.04 -8.67 -0.86
C LYS A 181 -1.23 -8.96 -1.79
N PHE A 182 -1.11 -8.52 -3.04
CA PHE A 182 -2.08 -8.84 -4.10
C PHE A 182 -1.40 -8.93 -5.46
N THR A 183 -2.04 -9.57 -6.42
CA THR A 183 -1.56 -9.63 -7.81
C THR A 183 -2.10 -8.43 -8.58
N CYS A 184 -1.21 -7.54 -9.02
CA CYS A 184 -1.52 -6.41 -9.87
C CYS A 184 -1.43 -6.84 -11.34
N TYR A 185 -2.53 -6.70 -12.08
CA TYR A 185 -2.60 -7.13 -13.48
C TYR A 185 -2.28 -6.00 -14.44
N LYS A 186 -1.55 -6.35 -15.51
CA LYS A 186 -1.20 -5.44 -16.61
C LYS A 186 -1.29 -6.15 -17.96
N PHE A 187 -1.43 -5.40 -19.07
CA PHE A 187 -1.07 -5.94 -20.35
C PHE A 187 0.45 -6.11 -20.45
N ARG A 188 0.90 -7.21 -21.02
CA ARG A 188 2.31 -7.47 -21.18
C ARG A 188 2.92 -6.52 -22.20
N SER A 189 3.77 -5.62 -21.76
CA SER A 189 4.52 -4.66 -22.57
C SER A 189 6.02 -4.96 -22.63
N MET A 190 6.47 -5.99 -21.89
CA MET A 190 7.86 -6.44 -21.82
C MET A 190 7.98 -7.91 -22.25
N TYR A 191 9.19 -8.33 -22.63
CA TYR A 191 9.51 -9.72 -22.91
C TYR A 191 9.36 -10.60 -21.66
N LEU A 192 9.26 -11.92 -21.83
CA LEU A 192 8.97 -12.85 -20.73
C LEU A 192 10.11 -12.94 -19.69
N ASP A 193 11.33 -12.76 -20.14
CA ASP A 193 12.57 -12.78 -19.35
C ASP A 193 12.95 -11.42 -18.75
N ALA A 194 12.05 -10.44 -18.82
CA ALA A 194 12.31 -9.06 -18.38
C ALA A 194 12.71 -8.92 -16.90
N GLU A 195 12.16 -9.75 -16.00
CA GLU A 195 12.54 -9.69 -14.58
C GLU A 195 13.93 -10.26 -14.32
N GLU A 196 14.35 -11.27 -15.07
CA GLU A 196 15.71 -11.85 -14.97
C GLU A 196 16.78 -10.82 -15.36
N HIS A 197 16.48 -9.97 -16.35
CA HIS A 197 17.38 -8.93 -16.82
C HIS A 197 17.37 -7.65 -15.95
N LYS A 198 16.44 -7.53 -14.99
CA LYS A 198 16.31 -6.34 -14.13
C LYS A 198 17.57 -6.08 -13.30
N ALA A 199 18.15 -7.13 -12.75
CA ALA A 199 19.36 -7.02 -11.91
C ALA A 199 20.57 -6.50 -12.71
N ALA A 200 20.74 -6.94 -13.95
CA ALA A 200 21.83 -6.50 -14.84
C ALA A 200 21.72 -5.01 -15.20
N LEU A 201 20.49 -4.46 -15.24
CA LEU A 201 20.22 -3.07 -15.58
C LEU A 201 20.17 -2.14 -14.35
N ALA A 202 20.42 -2.66 -13.15
CA ALA A 202 20.33 -1.88 -11.91
C ALA A 202 21.30 -0.69 -11.88
N ALA A 203 22.48 -0.82 -12.50
CA ALA A 203 23.48 0.24 -12.58
C ALA A 203 23.05 1.44 -13.46
N GLU A 204 22.09 1.23 -14.40
CA GLU A 204 21.56 2.27 -15.29
C GLU A 204 20.31 2.95 -14.70
N ASN A 205 19.92 2.59 -13.48
CA ASN A 205 18.72 3.17 -12.84
C ASN A 205 18.93 4.66 -12.55
N ARG A 206 18.03 5.51 -13.04
CA ARG A 206 18.04 6.97 -12.81
C ARG A 206 17.75 7.35 -11.36
N VAL A 207 17.11 6.46 -10.60
CA VAL A 207 16.73 6.68 -9.21
C VAL A 207 17.75 5.98 -8.32
N SER A 208 18.60 6.77 -7.67
CA SER A 208 19.78 6.28 -6.95
C SER A 208 19.45 5.51 -5.67
N ASP A 209 18.30 5.79 -5.02
CA ASP A 209 17.86 5.16 -3.78
C ASP A 209 17.29 3.74 -3.99
N GLY A 210 17.04 3.37 -5.25
CA GLY A 210 16.47 2.07 -5.61
C GLY A 210 15.03 1.86 -5.14
N MET A 211 14.33 2.93 -4.71
CA MET A 211 12.91 2.92 -4.32
C MET A 211 11.97 2.92 -5.54
N MET A 212 12.51 3.27 -6.70
CA MET A 212 11.84 3.16 -7.99
C MET A 212 12.86 2.70 -9.04
N PHE A 213 12.38 2.00 -10.08
CA PHE A 213 13.23 1.57 -11.19
C PHE A 213 12.86 2.32 -12.46
N LYS A 214 13.77 3.15 -12.97
CA LYS A 214 13.57 3.98 -14.18
C LYS A 214 14.82 3.98 -15.04
N LEU A 215 14.67 3.68 -16.32
CA LEU A 215 15.72 3.70 -17.33
C LEU A 215 15.38 4.71 -18.43
N ASP A 216 16.39 5.34 -19.05
CA ASP A 216 16.22 6.15 -20.26
C ASP A 216 15.89 5.27 -21.48
N PHE A 217 16.55 4.12 -21.56
CA PHE A 217 16.26 3.09 -22.54
C PHE A 217 16.10 1.75 -21.83
N ASP A 218 14.94 1.11 -21.99
CA ASP A 218 14.69 -0.21 -21.41
C ASP A 218 14.61 -1.26 -22.54
N PRO A 219 15.65 -2.11 -22.70
CA PRO A 219 15.70 -3.13 -23.75
C PRO A 219 14.69 -4.25 -23.54
N ARG A 220 14.11 -4.37 -22.35
CA ARG A 220 13.11 -5.38 -21.99
C ARG A 220 11.73 -5.10 -22.58
N ILE A 221 11.51 -3.88 -23.11
CA ILE A 221 10.22 -3.46 -23.69
C ILE A 221 10.06 -4.08 -25.09
N ILE A 222 8.92 -4.69 -25.36
CA ILE A 222 8.60 -5.36 -26.62
C ILE A 222 8.78 -4.41 -27.80
N GLY A 223 9.66 -4.80 -28.73
CA GLY A 223 9.95 -4.05 -29.97
C GLY A 223 10.83 -2.81 -29.78
N SER A 224 11.28 -2.48 -28.56
CA SER A 224 12.20 -1.37 -28.32
C SER A 224 13.62 -1.74 -28.76
N ARG A 225 14.29 -0.86 -29.51
CA ARG A 225 15.65 -1.09 -30.02
C ARG A 225 16.45 0.21 -30.02
N ARG A 226 17.73 0.13 -29.67
CA ARG A 226 18.69 1.21 -29.92
C ARG A 226 19.32 1.01 -31.30
N LEU A 227 19.22 2.03 -32.14
CA LEU A 227 19.79 2.02 -33.46
C LEU A 227 21.30 2.32 -33.42
N PRO A 228 22.07 2.01 -34.49
CA PRO A 228 23.51 2.27 -34.53
C PRO A 228 23.89 3.76 -34.39
N ASP A 229 22.98 4.66 -34.73
CA ASP A 229 23.13 6.13 -34.57
C ASP A 229 22.85 6.60 -33.13
N GLY A 230 22.52 5.68 -32.20
CA GLY A 230 22.20 5.98 -30.80
C GLY A 230 20.73 6.36 -30.59
N THR A 231 19.92 6.52 -31.63
CA THR A 231 18.49 6.82 -31.46
C THR A 231 17.70 5.61 -30.97
N ILE A 232 16.60 5.87 -30.28
CA ILE A 232 15.72 4.82 -29.74
C ILE A 232 14.53 4.64 -30.68
N LYS A 233 14.44 3.46 -31.29
CA LYS A 233 13.24 3.05 -32.02
C LYS A 233 12.21 2.49 -31.06
N LYS A 234 11.10 3.21 -30.84
CA LYS A 234 9.97 2.77 -30.03
C LYS A 234 9.20 1.64 -30.68
N GLY A 235 8.99 0.54 -29.97
CA GLY A 235 8.18 -0.61 -30.38
C GLY A 235 6.74 -0.58 -29.87
N LEU A 236 6.06 -1.71 -29.99
CA LEU A 236 4.68 -1.90 -29.50
C LEU A 236 4.59 -1.67 -28.00
N GLY A 237 5.50 -2.25 -27.23
CA GLY A 237 5.52 -2.12 -25.78
C GLY A 237 5.65 -0.66 -25.31
N ASN A 238 6.47 0.15 -26.00
CA ASN A 238 6.59 1.58 -25.69
C ASN A 238 5.25 2.31 -25.93
N LYS A 239 4.57 2.03 -27.06
CA LYS A 239 3.27 2.66 -27.37
C LYS A 239 2.22 2.33 -26.31
N ILE A 240 2.16 1.07 -25.87
CA ILE A 240 1.25 0.60 -24.81
C ILE A 240 1.53 1.35 -23.50
N ARG A 241 2.80 1.57 -23.14
CA ARG A 241 3.22 2.28 -21.92
C ARG A 241 3.04 3.79 -22.02
N ASP A 242 3.39 4.39 -23.16
CA ASP A 242 3.25 5.84 -23.40
C ASP A 242 1.79 6.30 -23.19
N TRP A 243 0.82 5.47 -23.59
CA TRP A 243 -0.61 5.71 -23.36
C TRP A 243 -1.13 5.15 -22.04
N SER A 244 -0.28 4.55 -21.20
CA SER A 244 -0.68 3.86 -19.97
C SER A 244 -1.75 2.77 -20.16
N ILE A 245 -1.85 2.23 -21.39
CA ILE A 245 -2.81 1.17 -21.74
C ILE A 245 -2.48 -0.14 -20.99
N ASP A 246 -1.19 -0.37 -20.70
CA ASP A 246 -0.76 -1.53 -19.91
C ASP A 246 -1.45 -1.61 -18.54
N GLU A 247 -1.90 -0.49 -18.00
CA GLU A 247 -2.50 -0.44 -16.66
C GLU A 247 -4.01 -0.73 -16.61
N PHE A 248 -4.67 -0.81 -17.78
CA PHE A 248 -6.13 -1.06 -17.85
C PHE A 248 -6.59 -2.34 -17.13
N PRO A 249 -5.86 -3.48 -17.17
CA PRO A 249 -6.27 -4.67 -16.42
C PRO A 249 -6.36 -4.46 -14.90
N GLN A 250 -5.78 -3.40 -14.35
CA GLN A 250 -5.92 -3.04 -12.93
C GLN A 250 -7.35 -2.64 -12.55
N PHE A 251 -8.22 -2.30 -13.51
CA PHE A 251 -9.64 -2.09 -13.22
C PHE A 251 -10.31 -3.36 -12.66
N TRP A 252 -9.81 -4.55 -13.01
CA TRP A 252 -10.21 -5.79 -12.36
C TRP A 252 -9.80 -5.82 -10.88
N ASN A 253 -8.60 -5.34 -10.53
CA ASN A 253 -8.18 -5.22 -9.14
C ASN A 253 -9.05 -4.23 -8.36
N VAL A 254 -9.53 -3.16 -9.01
CA VAL A 254 -10.47 -2.21 -8.40
C VAL A 254 -11.82 -2.87 -8.12
N LEU A 255 -12.38 -3.60 -9.07
CA LEU A 255 -13.64 -4.34 -8.88
C LEU A 255 -13.52 -5.37 -7.76
N LYS A 256 -12.45 -6.14 -7.75
CA LYS A 256 -12.14 -7.13 -6.71
C LYS A 256 -11.96 -6.49 -5.33
N GLY A 257 -11.53 -5.21 -5.29
CA GLY A 257 -11.35 -4.45 -4.06
C GLY A 257 -9.92 -4.46 -3.52
N ASP A 258 -8.96 -5.00 -4.25
CA ASP A 258 -7.53 -4.91 -3.92
C ASP A 258 -7.00 -3.49 -4.14
N MET A 259 -7.57 -2.77 -5.12
CA MET A 259 -7.22 -1.40 -5.48
C MET A 259 -8.45 -0.48 -5.44
N SER A 260 -8.21 0.80 -5.63
CA SER A 260 -9.16 1.87 -5.85
C SER A 260 -8.86 2.58 -7.18
N LEU A 261 -9.78 3.38 -7.70
CA LEU A 261 -9.48 4.26 -8.82
C LEU A 261 -8.40 5.26 -8.46
N VAL A 262 -8.53 5.88 -7.27
CA VAL A 262 -7.58 6.88 -6.74
C VAL A 262 -6.99 6.40 -5.43
N GLY A 263 -5.67 6.41 -5.32
CA GLY A 263 -4.92 5.99 -4.13
C GLY A 263 -3.42 6.19 -4.32
N THR A 264 -2.63 5.58 -3.45
CA THR A 264 -1.17 5.59 -3.57
C THR A 264 -0.69 4.53 -4.56
N ARG A 265 0.51 4.69 -5.14
CA ARG A 265 1.09 3.65 -6.02
C ARG A 265 1.49 2.43 -5.17
N PRO A 266 1.04 1.21 -5.54
CA PRO A 266 1.46 0.01 -4.82
C PRO A 266 2.94 -0.30 -5.09
N PRO A 267 3.79 -0.41 -4.05
CA PRO A 267 5.18 -0.81 -4.22
C PRO A 267 5.30 -2.30 -4.63
N THR A 268 6.44 -2.64 -5.24
CA THR A 268 6.86 -4.03 -5.37
C THR A 268 7.34 -4.58 -4.03
N GLU A 269 7.53 -5.91 -3.93
CA GLU A 269 8.12 -6.51 -2.73
C GLU A 269 9.55 -6.00 -2.49
N ASP A 270 10.36 -5.87 -3.54
CA ASP A 270 11.73 -5.34 -3.46
C ASP A 270 11.80 -3.88 -2.99
N GLU A 271 10.82 -3.05 -3.42
CA GLU A 271 10.69 -1.66 -2.96
C GLU A 271 10.26 -1.63 -1.49
N TRP A 272 9.30 -2.48 -1.11
CA TRP A 272 8.74 -2.49 0.24
C TRP A 272 9.74 -2.92 1.33
N VAL A 273 10.62 -3.88 1.03
CA VAL A 273 11.69 -4.31 1.96
C VAL A 273 12.61 -3.14 2.35
N LYS A 274 12.72 -2.12 1.49
CA LYS A 274 13.53 -0.93 1.74
C LYS A 274 12.77 0.19 2.47
N TYR A 275 11.45 0.01 2.75
CA TYR A 275 10.65 1.04 3.39
C TYR A 275 11.07 1.25 4.83
N GLU A 276 11.32 2.51 5.16
CA GLU A 276 11.44 2.98 6.52
C GLU A 276 10.05 3.23 7.14
N LEU A 277 10.01 3.53 8.43
CA LEU A 277 8.79 3.70 9.21
C LEU A 277 7.83 4.70 8.55
N HIS A 278 8.32 5.89 8.18
CA HIS A 278 7.50 6.96 7.62
C HIS A 278 6.98 6.66 6.20
N HIS A 279 7.70 5.85 5.42
CA HIS A 279 7.26 5.39 4.11
C HIS A 279 6.00 4.52 4.18
N ARG A 280 5.85 3.77 5.29
CA ARG A 280 4.72 2.86 5.49
C ARG A 280 3.37 3.57 5.53
N SER A 281 3.34 4.85 5.91
CA SER A 281 2.11 5.66 5.92
C SER A 281 1.38 5.66 4.57
N ARG A 282 2.11 5.47 3.45
CA ARG A 282 1.55 5.35 2.10
C ARG A 282 0.62 4.13 1.93
N LEU A 283 0.79 3.11 2.77
CA LEU A 283 0.00 1.88 2.76
C LEU A 283 -1.24 1.96 3.65
N ALA A 284 -1.52 3.09 4.31
CA ALA A 284 -2.68 3.26 5.18
C ALA A 284 -4.03 3.19 4.41
N ILE A 285 -4.00 3.38 3.09
CA ILE A 285 -5.17 3.33 2.21
C ILE A 285 -4.97 2.30 1.09
N LYS A 286 -6.08 1.97 0.39
CA LYS A 286 -5.97 1.14 -0.82
C LYS A 286 -5.13 1.83 -1.88
N PRO A 287 -4.23 1.09 -2.59
CA PRO A 287 -3.51 1.64 -3.72
C PRO A 287 -4.48 2.00 -4.85
N GLY A 288 -4.09 2.98 -5.66
CA GLY A 288 -4.88 3.48 -6.78
C GLY A 288 -4.28 3.13 -8.15
N ILE A 289 -5.13 3.14 -9.17
CA ILE A 289 -4.67 3.19 -10.57
C ILE A 289 -3.99 4.54 -10.80
N THR A 290 -4.57 5.61 -10.26
CA THR A 290 -3.97 6.95 -10.24
C THR A 290 -3.89 7.50 -8.82
N GLY A 291 -3.15 8.59 -8.62
CA GLY A 291 -2.97 9.21 -7.32
C GLY A 291 -2.35 10.60 -7.41
N MET A 292 -2.20 11.25 -6.25
CA MET A 292 -1.74 12.63 -6.17
C MET A 292 -0.38 12.83 -6.84
N TRP A 293 0.62 11.99 -6.55
CA TRP A 293 1.94 12.13 -7.14
C TRP A 293 1.94 11.92 -8.66
N GLN A 294 1.10 11.00 -9.17
CA GLN A 294 1.00 10.70 -10.61
C GLN A 294 0.46 11.89 -11.41
N VAL A 295 -0.38 12.74 -10.79
CA VAL A 295 -0.92 13.94 -11.45
C VAL A 295 -0.16 15.22 -11.07
N SER A 296 0.94 15.11 -10.29
CA SER A 296 1.74 16.24 -9.81
C SER A 296 3.17 16.28 -10.37
N GLY A 297 3.45 15.50 -11.42
CA GLY A 297 4.78 15.48 -12.04
C GLY A 297 5.29 14.09 -12.42
N ARG A 298 4.61 13.02 -11.96
CA ARG A 298 4.85 11.61 -12.37
C ARG A 298 6.35 11.26 -12.51
N SER A 299 6.85 11.18 -13.76
CA SER A 299 8.23 10.77 -14.06
C SER A 299 9.28 11.85 -13.82
N GLU A 300 8.89 13.11 -13.66
CA GLU A 300 9.82 14.21 -13.35
C GLU A 300 10.25 14.16 -11.88
N ILE A 301 9.42 13.58 -10.99
CA ILE A 301 9.76 13.40 -9.59
C ILE A 301 10.70 12.19 -9.48
N THR A 302 11.96 12.46 -9.18
CA THR A 302 13.02 11.46 -8.97
C THR A 302 13.34 11.22 -7.49
N ASP A 303 12.94 12.14 -6.63
CA ASP A 303 13.09 12.04 -5.18
C ASP A 303 11.89 11.30 -4.57
N PHE A 304 12.15 10.16 -3.94
CA PHE A 304 11.11 9.34 -3.32
C PHE A 304 10.43 10.01 -2.14
N GLU A 305 11.15 10.85 -1.39
CA GLU A 305 10.57 11.60 -0.27
C GLU A 305 9.48 12.59 -0.72
N GLN A 306 9.63 13.19 -1.90
CA GLN A 306 8.57 14.01 -2.48
C GLN A 306 7.33 13.19 -2.82
N VAL A 307 7.50 11.96 -3.31
CA VAL A 307 6.38 11.03 -3.55
C VAL A 307 5.68 10.71 -2.23
N VAL A 308 6.44 10.41 -1.18
CA VAL A 308 5.91 10.13 0.18
C VAL A 308 5.12 11.34 0.71
N ALA A 309 5.67 12.55 0.59
CA ALA A 309 5.01 13.78 1.03
C ALA A 309 3.67 14.02 0.32
N LEU A 310 3.62 13.84 -1.01
CA LEU A 310 2.40 13.97 -1.80
C LEU A 310 1.35 12.93 -1.42
N ASP A 311 1.75 11.68 -1.23
CA ASP A 311 0.86 10.59 -0.83
C ASP A 311 0.33 10.81 0.60
N ARG A 312 1.17 11.25 1.55
CA ARG A 312 0.74 11.62 2.91
C ARG A 312 -0.25 12.80 2.89
N SER A 313 0.03 13.82 2.08
CA SER A 313 -0.89 14.96 1.91
C SER A 313 -2.25 14.50 1.37
N TYR A 314 -2.26 13.61 0.38
CA TYR A 314 -3.50 13.03 -0.13
C TYR A 314 -4.27 12.27 0.97
N ILE A 315 -3.58 11.41 1.74
CA ILE A 315 -4.20 10.63 2.81
C ILE A 315 -4.80 11.54 3.89
N ALA A 316 -4.05 12.55 4.33
CA ALA A 316 -4.49 13.47 5.38
C ALA A 316 -5.69 14.35 4.96
N ASN A 317 -5.72 14.76 3.69
CA ASN A 317 -6.72 15.70 3.15
C ASN A 317 -7.74 15.04 2.22
N TRP A 318 -7.81 13.71 2.22
CA TRP A 318 -8.69 12.98 1.30
C TRP A 318 -10.15 13.48 1.38
N SER A 319 -10.81 13.57 0.26
CA SER A 319 -12.25 13.78 0.10
C SER A 319 -12.69 13.19 -1.25
N LEU A 320 -13.95 12.85 -1.38
CA LEU A 320 -14.50 12.42 -2.68
C LEU A 320 -14.27 13.48 -3.76
N GLY A 321 -14.38 14.77 -3.39
CA GLY A 321 -14.08 15.86 -4.31
C GLY A 321 -12.61 15.89 -4.76
N LEU A 322 -11.67 15.53 -3.88
CA LEU A 322 -10.27 15.39 -4.24
C LEU A 322 -10.04 14.23 -5.20
N ASP A 323 -10.72 13.10 -4.99
CA ASP A 323 -10.66 11.96 -5.92
C ASP A 323 -11.16 12.34 -7.31
N VAL A 324 -12.31 12.99 -7.41
CA VAL A 324 -12.84 13.46 -8.70
C VAL A 324 -11.85 14.41 -9.38
N LYS A 325 -11.25 15.35 -8.63
CA LYS A 325 -10.23 16.26 -9.15
C LYS A 325 -9.01 15.53 -9.70
N ILE A 326 -8.53 14.49 -8.99
CA ILE A 326 -7.40 13.67 -9.44
C ILE A 326 -7.78 12.89 -10.69
N LEU A 327 -8.98 12.29 -10.76
CA LEU A 327 -9.45 11.59 -11.96
C LEU A 327 -9.51 12.50 -13.18
N CYS A 328 -10.07 13.71 -13.04
CA CYS A 328 -10.09 14.70 -14.14
C CYS A 328 -8.68 15.08 -14.59
N LYS A 329 -7.76 15.32 -13.64
CA LYS A 329 -6.36 15.60 -13.97
C LYS A 329 -5.69 14.42 -14.67
N THR A 330 -5.95 13.18 -14.24
CA THR A 330 -5.39 11.97 -14.85
C THR A 330 -5.74 11.88 -16.35
N VAL A 331 -7.01 12.15 -16.69
CA VAL A 331 -7.42 12.18 -18.10
C VAL A 331 -6.61 13.21 -18.89
N GLY A 332 -6.40 14.41 -18.32
CA GLY A 332 -5.59 15.47 -18.94
C GLY A 332 -4.12 15.05 -19.14
N VAL A 333 -3.49 14.43 -18.13
CA VAL A 333 -2.09 13.96 -18.17
C VAL A 333 -1.93 12.84 -19.21
N VAL A 334 -2.87 11.88 -19.27
CA VAL A 334 -2.82 10.79 -20.27
C VAL A 334 -2.98 11.34 -21.68
N LEU A 335 -3.92 12.26 -21.92
CA LEU A 335 -4.14 12.84 -23.25
C LEU A 335 -2.96 13.70 -23.74
N ARG A 336 -2.23 14.35 -22.82
CA ARG A 336 -1.05 15.17 -23.16
C ARG A 336 0.25 14.36 -23.21
N HIS A 337 0.22 13.08 -22.88
CA HIS A 337 1.41 12.21 -22.74
C HIS A 337 2.46 12.76 -21.76
N GLU A 338 2.05 13.58 -20.79
CA GLU A 338 2.94 14.16 -19.80
C GLU A 338 3.46 13.04 -18.87
N GLY A 339 4.80 12.90 -18.79
CA GLY A 339 5.43 11.93 -17.93
C GLY A 339 5.27 10.46 -18.35
N ALA A 340 4.93 10.17 -19.59
CA ALA A 340 5.02 8.82 -20.17
C ALA A 340 6.51 8.46 -20.38
N MET A 341 6.90 7.25 -19.97
CA MET A 341 8.24 6.70 -20.17
C MET A 341 8.21 5.57 -21.15
#